data_252bb2fcd0d2177f8c826fd12df09493
#
_entry.id   252bb2fcd0d2177f8c826fd12df09493
#
_cell.length_a   1.000
_cell.length_b   1.000
_cell.length_c   1.000
_cell.angle_alpha   90.00
_cell.angle_beta   90.00
_cell.angle_gamma   90.00
#
_symmetry.space_group_name_H-M   'P 1'
#
loop_
_entity.id
_entity.type
_entity.pdbx_description
1 polymer ?
#
loop_
_entity_poly.entity_id
_entity_poly.type
_entity_poly.pdbx_seq_one_letter_code
_entity_poly.pdbx_strand_id
1 'polypeptide(L)'
;MTYNKEKNLNMTNQMLDIYSDYLICQNKYATATGLSDLLSGEISHDKITKYLNSEDLGSKELWIYVKPKIRKHELKRGGALILDDSIEEKPYTDENEIVAWHHSHAKGRHVKGINILSCLVSYGEVVLPFGYRIISKT
;
A
#
# COMPACT_ATOMS: atom_id res chain seq x y z
N MET A 1 -25.83 -15.92 -9.82
CA MET A 1 -24.77 -15.70 -8.80
C MET A 1 -23.52 -15.01 -9.32
N THR A 2 -23.19 -15.07 -10.60
CA THR A 2 -22.01 -14.47 -11.26
C THR A 2 -22.07 -12.94 -11.37
N TYR A 3 -23.22 -12.37 -11.72
CA TYR A 3 -23.38 -10.93 -11.96
C TYR A 3 -23.08 -10.03 -10.73
N ASN A 4 -23.49 -10.47 -9.55
CA ASN A 4 -23.21 -9.73 -8.30
C ASN A 4 -21.71 -9.79 -7.90
N LYS A 5 -21.01 -10.85 -8.29
CA LYS A 5 -19.59 -11.03 -7.99
C LYS A 5 -18.71 -10.13 -8.88
N GLU A 6 -19.07 -9.98 -10.15
CA GLU A 6 -18.40 -9.08 -11.10
C GLU A 6 -18.62 -7.60 -10.75
N LYS A 7 -19.83 -7.24 -10.34
CA LYS A 7 -20.16 -5.87 -9.92
C LYS A 7 -19.44 -5.47 -8.62
N ASN A 8 -19.31 -6.39 -7.67
CA ASN A 8 -18.55 -6.17 -6.45
C ASN A 8 -17.04 -6.06 -6.75
N LEU A 9 -16.49 -6.89 -7.62
CA LEU A 9 -15.09 -6.84 -8.02
C LEU A 9 -14.73 -5.52 -8.71
N ASN A 10 -15.59 -5.03 -9.61
CA ASN A 10 -15.40 -3.74 -10.27
C ASN A 10 -15.46 -2.57 -9.27
N MET A 11 -16.36 -2.61 -8.29
CA MET A 11 -16.48 -1.58 -7.27
C MET A 11 -15.30 -1.59 -6.29
N THR A 12 -14.78 -2.77 -5.97
CA THR A 12 -13.57 -2.94 -5.15
C THR A 12 -12.34 -2.36 -5.86
N ASN A 13 -12.15 -2.66 -7.15
CA ASN A 13 -11.05 -2.12 -7.94
C ASN A 13 -11.14 -0.59 -8.07
N GLN A 14 -12.32 -0.05 -8.31
CA GLN A 14 -12.54 1.40 -8.40
C GLN A 14 -12.23 2.11 -7.06
N MET A 15 -12.62 1.53 -5.94
CA MET A 15 -12.31 2.10 -4.63
C MET A 15 -10.80 2.06 -4.33
N LEU A 16 -10.13 0.98 -4.72
CA LEU A 16 -8.68 0.85 -4.57
C LEU A 16 -7.94 1.93 -5.38
N ASP A 17 -8.34 2.14 -6.63
CA ASP A 17 -7.77 3.16 -7.49
C ASP A 17 -7.97 4.58 -6.89
N ILE A 18 -9.20 4.93 -6.52
CA ILE A 18 -9.52 6.23 -5.89
C ILE A 18 -8.70 6.45 -4.60
N TYR A 19 -8.63 5.42 -3.75
CA TYR A 19 -7.90 5.53 -2.49
C TYR A 19 -6.39 5.62 -2.70
N SER A 20 -5.84 4.88 -3.66
CA SER A 20 -4.42 4.96 -4.03
C SER A 20 -4.04 6.32 -4.59
N ASP A 21 -4.85 6.86 -5.49
CA ASP A 21 -4.66 8.21 -6.04
C ASP A 21 -4.71 9.28 -4.93
N TYR A 22 -5.65 9.13 -3.99
CA TYR A 22 -5.73 10.00 -2.82
C TYR A 22 -4.46 9.95 -1.97
N LEU A 23 -3.92 8.74 -1.69
CA LEU A 23 -2.68 8.58 -0.94
C LEU A 23 -1.48 9.24 -1.64
N ILE A 24 -1.41 9.13 -2.97
CA ILE A 24 -0.33 9.72 -3.78
C ILE A 24 -0.42 11.26 -3.81
N CYS A 25 -1.63 11.80 -3.92
CA CYS A 25 -1.86 13.24 -4.06
C CYS A 25 -1.87 13.99 -2.71
N GLN A 26 -2.04 13.28 -1.59
CA GLN A 26 -2.21 13.90 -0.28
C GLN A 26 -0.86 14.25 0.36
N ASN A 27 -0.65 15.55 0.63
CA ASN A 27 0.55 16.05 1.32
C ASN A 27 0.44 16.05 2.86
N LYS A 28 -0.72 15.66 3.40
CA LYS A 28 -1.01 15.62 4.83
C LYS A 28 -1.45 14.20 5.22
N TYR A 29 -1.97 14.07 6.44
CA TYR A 29 -2.55 12.79 6.88
C TYR A 29 -3.71 12.39 5.97
N ALA A 30 -3.58 11.23 5.34
CA ALA A 30 -4.64 10.63 4.55
C ALA A 30 -5.67 9.97 5.47
N THR A 31 -6.88 10.50 5.50
CA THR A 31 -7.98 9.98 6.34
C THR A 31 -9.20 9.67 5.49
N ALA A 32 -10.03 8.72 5.94
CA ALA A 32 -11.28 8.39 5.26
C ALA A 32 -12.23 9.61 5.18
N THR A 33 -12.25 10.44 6.22
CA THR A 33 -13.03 11.70 6.23
C THR A 33 -12.49 12.65 5.18
N GLY A 34 -11.15 12.86 5.11
CA GLY A 34 -10.55 13.76 4.12
C GLY A 34 -10.82 13.32 2.68
N LEU A 35 -10.81 12.01 2.40
CA LEU A 35 -11.21 11.50 1.08
C LEU A 35 -12.70 11.74 0.81
N SER A 36 -13.57 11.50 1.79
CA SER A 36 -15.01 11.77 1.65
C SER A 36 -15.29 13.24 1.34
N ASP A 37 -14.61 14.15 2.03
CA ASP A 37 -14.74 15.60 1.82
C ASP A 37 -14.24 15.99 0.42
N LEU A 38 -13.12 15.45 -0.03
CA LEU A 38 -12.58 15.68 -1.38
C LEU A 38 -13.54 15.22 -2.46
N LEU A 39 -14.27 14.14 -2.22
CA LEU A 39 -15.30 13.61 -3.12
C LEU A 39 -16.67 14.27 -2.90
N SER A 40 -16.76 15.40 -2.19
CA SER A 40 -18.01 16.10 -1.89
C SER A 40 -19.09 15.22 -1.27
N GLY A 41 -18.67 14.19 -0.52
CA GLY A 41 -19.57 13.25 0.15
C GLY A 41 -20.19 12.16 -0.74
N GLU A 42 -19.82 12.08 -2.02
CA GLU A 42 -20.32 11.02 -2.93
C GLU A 42 -20.02 9.61 -2.38
N ILE A 43 -18.89 9.47 -1.70
CA ILE A 43 -18.52 8.27 -0.96
C ILE A 43 -18.34 8.67 0.50
N SER A 44 -19.19 8.14 1.39
CA SER A 44 -19.09 8.44 2.81
C SER A 44 -17.83 7.85 3.45
N HIS A 45 -17.31 8.53 4.48
CA HIS A 45 -16.14 8.06 5.24
C HIS A 45 -16.33 6.67 5.85
N ASP A 46 -17.57 6.33 6.27
CA ASP A 46 -17.90 5.00 6.77
C ASP A 46 -17.74 3.91 5.71
N LYS A 47 -18.14 4.21 4.47
CA LYS A 47 -17.99 3.29 3.35
C LYS A 47 -16.52 3.05 3.02
N ILE A 48 -15.70 4.11 3.05
CA ILE A 48 -14.25 4.03 2.86
C ILE A 48 -13.61 3.19 3.97
N THR A 49 -13.92 3.50 5.22
CA THR A 49 -13.39 2.77 6.40
C THR A 49 -13.79 1.30 6.36
N LYS A 50 -15.07 1.01 6.03
CA LYS A 50 -15.56 -0.37 5.89
C LYS A 50 -14.84 -1.12 4.78
N TYR A 51 -14.59 -0.47 3.65
CA TYR A 51 -13.81 -1.05 2.56
C TYR A 51 -12.40 -1.40 3.02
N LEU A 52 -11.66 -0.46 3.61
CA LEU A 52 -10.29 -0.70 4.08
C LEU A 52 -10.19 -1.82 5.12
N ASN A 53 -11.20 -1.96 5.97
CA ASN A 53 -11.26 -3.02 6.99
C ASN A 53 -11.72 -4.38 6.43
N SER A 54 -12.35 -4.43 5.27
CA SER A 54 -12.90 -5.66 4.68
C SER A 54 -11.97 -6.33 3.67
N GLU A 55 -10.98 -5.58 3.17
CA GLU A 55 -10.06 -6.08 2.14
C GLU A 55 -8.78 -6.63 2.78
N ASP A 56 -8.48 -7.87 2.45
CA ASP A 56 -7.20 -8.51 2.81
C ASP A 56 -6.16 -8.19 1.72
N LEU A 57 -5.66 -6.93 1.73
CA LEU A 57 -4.71 -6.42 0.75
C LEU A 57 -3.27 -6.67 1.21
N GLY A 58 -2.81 -7.90 0.99
CA GLY A 58 -1.46 -8.33 1.34
C GLY A 58 -0.49 -8.41 0.14
N SER A 59 0.71 -8.91 0.40
CA SER A 59 1.72 -9.17 -0.65
C SER A 59 1.23 -10.13 -1.74
N LYS A 60 0.33 -11.04 -1.41
CA LYS A 60 -0.24 -11.98 -2.37
C LYS A 60 -1.13 -11.27 -3.37
N GLU A 61 -1.99 -10.36 -2.92
CA GLU A 61 -2.90 -9.56 -3.75
C GLU A 61 -2.09 -8.59 -4.61
N LEU A 62 -1.07 -7.94 -4.04
CA LEU A 62 -0.11 -7.13 -4.78
C LEU A 62 0.54 -7.94 -5.90
N TRP A 63 1.04 -9.16 -5.61
CA TRP A 63 1.62 -10.03 -6.61
C TRP A 63 0.65 -10.38 -7.73
N ILE A 64 -0.59 -10.73 -7.41
CA ILE A 64 -1.63 -11.05 -8.42
C ILE A 64 -1.84 -9.85 -9.35
N TYR A 65 -1.87 -8.63 -8.80
CA TYR A 65 -2.08 -7.39 -9.57
C TYR A 65 -0.88 -7.02 -10.45
N VAL A 66 0.35 -7.17 -9.94
CA VAL A 66 1.57 -6.75 -10.68
C VAL A 66 2.14 -7.84 -11.59
N LYS A 67 1.86 -9.12 -11.34
CA LYS A 67 2.38 -10.25 -12.12
C LYS A 67 2.22 -10.09 -13.62
N PRO A 68 1.06 -9.70 -14.18
CA PRO A 68 0.92 -9.50 -15.63
C PRO A 68 1.82 -8.39 -16.18
N LYS A 69 2.12 -7.37 -15.38
CA LYS A 69 3.01 -6.26 -15.73
C LYS A 69 4.47 -6.73 -15.75
N ILE A 70 4.89 -7.47 -14.73
CA ILE A 70 6.23 -8.06 -14.64
C ILE A 70 6.48 -8.98 -15.83
N ARG A 71 5.53 -9.87 -16.16
CA ARG A 71 5.65 -10.82 -17.29
C ARG A 71 5.88 -10.17 -18.66
N LYS A 72 5.45 -8.92 -18.84
CA LYS A 72 5.71 -8.15 -20.06
C LYS A 72 7.17 -7.71 -20.20
N HIS A 73 7.89 -7.59 -19.09
CA HIS A 73 9.25 -7.05 -19.04
C HIS A 73 10.31 -8.13 -18.85
N GLU A 74 10.03 -9.20 -18.13
CA GLU A 74 11.02 -10.25 -17.80
C GLU A 74 11.63 -10.96 -19.00
N LEU A 75 10.91 -11.03 -20.12
CA LEU A 75 11.39 -11.67 -21.36
C LEU A 75 12.32 -10.77 -22.19
N LYS A 76 12.42 -9.48 -21.89
CA LYS A 76 13.13 -8.52 -22.72
C LYS A 76 14.54 -8.20 -22.23
N ARG A 77 14.79 -8.26 -20.93
CA ARG A 77 16.09 -7.96 -20.30
C ARG A 77 16.18 -8.64 -18.95
N GLY A 78 17.40 -8.95 -18.52
CA GLY A 78 17.65 -9.35 -17.12
C GLY A 78 17.13 -8.28 -16.17
N GLY A 79 16.46 -8.70 -15.08
CA GLY A 79 15.97 -7.82 -14.04
C GLY A 79 16.92 -7.81 -12.84
N ALA A 80 16.89 -6.74 -12.05
CA ALA A 80 17.54 -6.65 -10.76
C ALA A 80 16.48 -6.63 -9.64
N LEU A 81 16.73 -7.40 -8.57
CA LEU A 81 15.92 -7.33 -7.35
C LEU A 81 16.42 -6.16 -6.49
N ILE A 82 15.46 -5.40 -5.97
CA ILE A 82 15.70 -4.30 -5.03
C ILE A 82 14.96 -4.66 -3.75
N LEU A 83 15.69 -4.68 -2.64
CA LEU A 83 15.14 -4.80 -1.30
C LEU A 83 15.42 -3.48 -0.59
N ASP A 84 14.38 -2.87 -0.07
CA ASP A 84 14.45 -1.58 0.61
C ASP A 84 13.60 -1.62 1.88
N ASP A 85 14.16 -1.14 2.99
CA ASP A 85 13.43 -0.97 4.23
C ASP A 85 13.07 0.49 4.46
N SER A 86 11.82 0.73 4.81
CA SER A 86 11.28 2.06 5.10
C SER A 86 10.51 2.06 6.40
N ILE A 87 10.46 3.21 7.07
CA ILE A 87 9.74 3.37 8.32
C ILE A 87 8.59 4.35 8.10
N GLU A 88 7.38 3.85 8.22
CA GLU A 88 6.17 4.69 8.26
C GLU A 88 5.97 5.19 9.69
N GLU A 89 6.24 6.48 9.94
CA GLU A 89 6.18 7.06 11.27
C GLU A 89 4.77 7.11 11.83
N LYS A 90 4.61 6.62 13.05
CA LYS A 90 3.36 6.63 13.84
C LYS A 90 3.62 7.24 15.23
N PRO A 91 3.95 8.54 15.30
CA PRO A 91 4.42 9.16 16.55
C PRO A 91 3.36 9.15 17.66
N TYR A 92 2.09 9.14 17.30
CA TYR A 92 0.94 9.23 18.24
C TYR A 92 0.30 7.87 18.54
N THR A 93 0.78 6.78 17.92
CA THR A 93 0.26 5.43 18.16
C THR A 93 1.08 4.77 19.28
N ASP A 94 0.43 4.07 20.19
CA ASP A 94 1.11 3.29 21.22
C ASP A 94 1.93 2.16 20.61
N GLU A 95 3.02 1.78 21.29
CA GLU A 95 3.83 0.65 20.86
C GLU A 95 3.02 -0.65 20.92
N ASN A 96 3.22 -1.48 19.92
CA ASN A 96 2.61 -2.80 19.81
C ASN A 96 3.52 -3.72 18.99
N GLU A 97 3.01 -4.86 18.53
CA GLU A 97 3.80 -5.84 17.76
C GLU A 97 4.41 -5.28 16.47
N ILE A 98 3.77 -4.29 15.84
CA ILE A 98 4.22 -3.72 14.56
C ILE A 98 4.68 -2.26 14.68
N VAL A 99 4.20 -1.52 15.66
CA VAL A 99 4.63 -0.13 15.93
C VAL A 99 5.70 -0.14 17.01
N ALA A 100 6.92 0.15 16.64
CA ALA A 100 8.07 0.14 17.54
C ALA A 100 9.05 1.27 17.24
N TRP A 101 10.07 1.45 18.09
CA TRP A 101 11.16 2.37 17.84
C TRP A 101 12.20 1.77 16.90
N HIS A 102 12.54 2.51 15.85
CA HIS A 102 13.53 2.15 14.84
C HIS A 102 14.53 3.29 14.67
N HIS A 103 15.76 2.97 14.30
CA HIS A 103 16.72 3.98 13.87
C HIS A 103 16.46 4.36 12.40
N SER A 104 16.12 5.62 12.16
CA SER A 104 15.96 6.13 10.80
C SER A 104 17.29 6.68 10.30
N HIS A 105 17.91 6.00 9.34
CA HIS A 105 19.14 6.45 8.72
C HIS A 105 18.96 7.78 7.99
N ALA A 106 17.81 7.98 7.33
CA ALA A 106 17.48 9.22 6.62
C ALA A 106 17.37 10.44 7.55
N LYS A 107 16.93 10.24 8.80
CA LYS A 107 16.77 11.32 9.79
C LYS A 107 17.86 11.36 10.85
N GLY A 108 18.75 10.39 10.89
CA GLY A 108 19.83 10.27 11.88
C GLY A 108 19.34 10.16 13.33
N ARG A 109 18.10 9.70 13.56
CA ARG A 109 17.49 9.59 14.89
C ARG A 109 16.55 8.40 14.99
N HIS A 110 16.18 8.05 16.22
CA HIS A 110 15.13 7.08 16.44
C HIS A 110 13.75 7.71 16.17
N VAL A 111 12.91 6.93 15.50
CA VAL A 111 11.52 7.26 15.19
C VAL A 111 10.62 6.09 15.57
N LYS A 112 9.41 6.39 16.03
CA LYS A 112 8.41 5.38 16.31
C LYS A 112 7.54 5.16 15.07
N GLY A 113 7.42 3.93 14.61
CA GLY A 113 6.69 3.62 13.39
C GLY A 113 6.62 2.15 13.06
N ILE A 114 6.14 1.88 11.86
CA ILE A 114 6.04 0.54 11.27
C ILE A 114 7.21 0.38 10.30
N ASN A 115 8.02 -0.66 10.47
CA ASN A 115 9.09 -0.99 9.53
C ASN A 115 8.54 -1.91 8.44
N ILE A 116 8.71 -1.50 7.18
CA ILE A 116 8.19 -2.18 5.99
C ILE A 116 9.39 -2.53 5.10
N LEU A 117 9.64 -3.82 4.93
CA LEU A 117 10.58 -4.32 3.92
C LEU A 117 9.84 -4.44 2.59
N SER A 118 10.23 -3.64 1.61
CA SER A 118 9.67 -3.65 0.27
C SER A 118 10.55 -4.46 -0.69
N CYS A 119 9.90 -5.24 -1.55
CA CYS A 119 10.54 -6.03 -2.60
C CYS A 119 10.10 -5.49 -3.96
N LEU A 120 11.06 -5.03 -4.75
CA LEU A 120 10.82 -4.49 -6.09
C LEU A 120 11.68 -5.23 -7.11
N VAL A 121 11.26 -5.21 -8.36
CA VAL A 121 12.06 -5.66 -9.51
C VAL A 121 12.23 -4.51 -10.49
N SER A 122 13.47 -4.32 -10.95
CA SER A 122 13.82 -3.29 -11.94
C SER A 122 14.14 -3.94 -13.29
N TYR A 123 13.57 -3.40 -14.35
CA TYR A 123 13.86 -3.73 -15.74
C TYR A 123 14.22 -2.45 -16.48
N GLY A 124 15.46 -2.00 -16.33
CA GLY A 124 15.90 -0.70 -16.85
C GLY A 124 15.23 0.45 -16.09
N GLU A 125 14.44 1.25 -16.78
CA GLU A 125 13.73 2.40 -16.16
C GLU A 125 12.40 2.01 -15.47
N VAL A 126 11.95 0.77 -15.68
CA VAL A 126 10.69 0.30 -15.08
C VAL A 126 10.99 -0.40 -13.76
N VAL A 127 10.45 0.11 -12.68
CA VAL A 127 10.53 -0.50 -11.34
C VAL A 127 9.12 -0.86 -10.90
N LEU A 128 8.91 -2.11 -10.51
CA LEU A 128 7.62 -2.65 -10.11
C LEU A 128 7.72 -3.29 -8.72
N PRO A 129 6.86 -2.92 -7.76
CA PRO A 129 6.77 -3.61 -6.49
C PRO A 129 6.11 -4.98 -6.72
N PHE A 130 6.61 -6.03 -6.07
CA PHE A 130 5.99 -7.35 -6.18
C PHE A 130 5.70 -8.01 -4.83
N GLY A 131 6.13 -7.40 -3.75
CA GLY A 131 5.86 -7.87 -2.41
C GLY A 131 6.34 -6.90 -1.34
N TYR A 132 5.83 -7.08 -0.14
CA TYR A 132 6.30 -6.37 1.04
C TYR A 132 6.11 -7.25 2.29
N ARG A 133 6.80 -6.90 3.35
CA ARG A 133 6.64 -7.51 4.66
C ARG A 133 6.70 -6.45 5.74
N ILE A 134 5.72 -6.47 6.64
CA ILE A 134 5.78 -5.70 7.87
C ILE A 134 6.67 -6.47 8.85
N ILE A 135 7.67 -5.79 9.40
CA ILE A 135 8.60 -6.37 10.36
C ILE A 135 8.02 -6.15 11.76
N SER A 136 7.60 -7.24 12.38
CA SER A 136 7.15 -7.23 13.76
C SER A 136 8.32 -7.42 14.72
N LYS A 137 8.22 -6.80 15.89
CA LYS A 137 9.12 -7.03 17.01
C LYS A 137 8.81 -8.43 17.58
N THR A 138 9.75 -9.31 17.56
CA THR A 138 9.70 -10.61 18.28
C THR A 138 10.09 -10.41 19.73
#